data_4d3b4eb4800f4b7e032cf5962937662b
#
_entry.id   4d3b4eb4800f4b7e032cf5962937662b
#
_cell.length_a   1.000
_cell.length_b   1.000
_cell.length_c   1.000
_cell.angle_alpha   90.00
_cell.angle_beta   90.00
_cell.angle_gamma   90.00
#
_symmetry.space_group_name_H-M   'P 1'
#
loop_
_entity.id
_entity.type
_entity.pdbx_description
1 polymer ?
#
loop_
_entity_poly.entity_id
_entity_poly.type
_entity_poly.pdbx_seq_one_letter_code
_entity_poly.pdbx_strand_id
1 'polypeptide(L)'
;MKLMIYFDDSQNKIKVTYALELLLRRAIEATLGYERVNGGCEVSLTFTDDEGIRELNRRYRSIDRATDVLSFPQIDFGTDEVDLSDNSYKILGDIVISLEHARAQAAEIGHSLEHEAAFLCVHSTLHLLGYDHVTSEEDEKIMFGKQK
;
A
#
# COMPACT_ATOMS: atom_id res chain seq x y z
N MET A 1 -5.25 -17.79 5.70
CA MET A 1 -4.23 -17.13 4.84
C MET A 1 -2.98 -16.84 5.66
N LYS A 2 -1.82 -17.09 5.12
CA LYS A 2 -0.55 -16.73 5.76
C LYS A 2 -0.01 -15.47 5.09
N LEU A 3 0.17 -14.41 5.87
CA LEU A 3 0.70 -13.14 5.38
C LEU A 3 2.03 -12.83 6.05
N MET A 4 3.05 -12.66 5.22
CA MET A 4 4.37 -12.19 5.65
C MET A 4 4.52 -10.73 5.23
N ILE A 5 4.72 -9.84 6.19
CA ILE A 5 5.02 -8.44 5.92
C ILE A 5 6.41 -8.14 6.45
N TYR A 6 7.27 -7.62 5.59
CA TYR A 6 8.60 -7.16 5.95
C TYR A 6 8.54 -5.65 6.13
N PHE A 7 8.55 -5.20 7.38
CA PHE A 7 8.54 -3.77 7.70
C PHE A 7 9.97 -3.23 7.72
N ASP A 8 10.17 -2.08 7.10
CA ASP A 8 11.43 -1.35 7.13
C ASP A 8 11.15 0.12 7.45
N ASP A 9 11.85 0.66 8.46
CA ASP A 9 11.68 2.05 8.86
C ASP A 9 12.91 2.86 8.46
N SER A 10 12.78 3.63 7.39
CA SER A 10 13.87 4.44 6.82
C SER A 10 13.70 5.93 7.10
N GLN A 11 13.07 6.30 8.21
CA GLN A 11 12.83 7.69 8.57
C GLN A 11 12.94 7.87 10.08
N ASN A 12 13.09 9.11 10.54
CA ASN A 12 13.22 9.41 11.98
C ASN A 12 12.29 10.54 12.46
N LYS A 13 11.32 10.92 11.66
CA LYS A 13 10.42 12.03 12.00
C LYS A 13 9.21 11.60 12.81
N ILE A 14 8.76 10.37 12.59
CA ILE A 14 7.59 9.82 13.26
C ILE A 14 7.96 8.45 13.80
N LYS A 15 7.64 8.22 15.08
CA LYS A 15 7.92 6.93 15.71
C LYS A 15 6.96 5.87 15.17
N VAL A 16 7.51 4.79 14.64
CA VAL A 16 6.74 3.62 14.22
C VAL A 16 6.54 2.71 15.43
N THR A 17 5.30 2.57 15.86
CA THR A 17 4.97 1.73 17.02
C THR A 17 4.55 0.34 16.54
N TYR A 18 4.63 -0.64 17.46
CA TYR A 18 4.11 -1.97 17.18
C TYR A 18 2.61 -1.93 16.88
N ALA A 19 1.88 -1.06 17.58
CA ALA A 19 0.44 -0.88 17.36
C ALA A 19 0.14 -0.42 15.93
N LEU A 20 0.95 0.50 15.39
CA LEU A 20 0.80 0.93 14.00
C LEU A 20 1.05 -0.22 13.03
N GLU A 21 2.14 -0.97 13.22
CA GLU A 21 2.45 -2.12 12.36
C GLU A 21 1.32 -3.16 12.39
N LEU A 22 0.78 -3.43 13.57
CA LEU A 22 -0.32 -4.39 13.72
C LEU A 22 -1.59 -3.90 13.00
N LEU A 23 -1.89 -2.60 13.11
CA LEU A 23 -3.03 -2.02 12.42
C LEU A 23 -2.89 -2.15 10.91
N LEU A 24 -1.70 -1.85 10.38
CA LEU A 24 -1.45 -1.94 8.94
C LEU A 24 -1.50 -3.40 8.46
N ARG A 25 -0.98 -4.34 9.25
CA ARG A 25 -1.12 -5.77 8.97
C ARG A 25 -2.59 -6.15 8.83
N ARG A 26 -3.41 -5.74 9.78
CA ARG A 26 -4.85 -6.05 9.76
C ARG A 26 -5.55 -5.44 8.54
N ALA A 27 -5.16 -4.24 8.16
CA ALA A 27 -5.72 -3.58 6.98
C ALA A 27 -5.39 -4.36 5.69
N ILE A 28 -4.15 -4.81 5.56
CA ILE A 28 -3.71 -5.59 4.40
C ILE A 28 -4.39 -6.96 4.40
N GLU A 29 -4.43 -7.66 5.54
CA GLU A 29 -5.10 -8.96 5.65
C GLU A 29 -6.58 -8.87 5.26
N ALA A 30 -7.28 -7.85 5.77
CA ALA A 30 -8.69 -7.66 5.47
C ALA A 30 -8.92 -7.42 3.97
N THR A 31 -8.05 -6.64 3.34
CA THR A 31 -8.13 -6.37 1.91
C THR A 31 -7.93 -7.65 1.10
N LEU A 32 -6.91 -8.43 1.44
CA LEU A 32 -6.63 -9.70 0.76
C LEU A 32 -7.79 -10.71 0.94
N GLY A 33 -8.36 -10.77 2.14
CA GLY A 33 -9.51 -11.63 2.41
C GLY A 33 -10.75 -11.21 1.63
N TYR A 34 -11.01 -9.92 1.56
CA TYR A 34 -12.13 -9.38 0.81
C TYR A 34 -12.00 -9.68 -0.69
N GLU A 35 -10.77 -9.59 -1.21
CA GLU A 35 -10.49 -9.87 -2.62
C GLU A 35 -10.30 -11.37 -2.91
N ARG A 36 -10.51 -12.22 -1.92
CA ARG A 36 -10.45 -13.69 -2.03
C ARG A 36 -9.09 -14.20 -2.50
N VAL A 37 -8.03 -13.57 -2.03
CA VAL A 37 -6.67 -14.01 -2.29
C VAL A 37 -6.37 -15.18 -1.35
N ASN A 38 -5.96 -16.31 -1.89
CA ASN A 38 -5.61 -17.51 -1.13
C ASN A 38 -4.11 -17.80 -1.21
N GLY A 39 -3.68 -18.77 -0.39
CA GLY A 39 -2.27 -19.12 -0.30
C GLY A 39 -1.49 -18.15 0.57
N GLY A 40 -0.19 -18.37 0.70
CA GLY A 40 0.68 -17.45 1.41
C GLY A 40 0.95 -16.20 0.57
N CYS A 41 1.03 -15.04 1.22
CA CYS A 41 1.31 -13.77 0.55
C CYS A 41 2.46 -13.06 1.24
N GLU A 42 3.23 -12.31 0.47
CA GLU A 42 4.36 -11.53 0.96
C GLU A 42 4.28 -10.09 0.46
N VAL A 43 4.47 -9.14 1.37
CA VAL A 43 4.49 -7.71 1.07
C VAL A 43 5.66 -7.09 1.83
N SER A 44 6.42 -6.22 1.17
CA SER A 44 7.41 -5.38 1.84
C SER A 44 6.80 -4.00 2.03
N LEU A 45 6.87 -3.46 3.24
CA LEU A 45 6.30 -2.16 3.57
C LEU A 45 7.37 -1.28 4.21
N THR A 46 7.75 -0.23 3.51
CA THR A 46 8.77 0.72 3.94
C THR A 46 8.13 2.03 4.39
N PHE A 47 8.52 2.49 5.58
CA PHE A 47 8.18 3.82 6.05
C PHE A 47 9.31 4.78 5.69
N THR A 48 8.98 5.88 5.03
CA THR A 48 9.94 6.90 4.66
C THR A 48 9.37 8.29 4.98
N ASP A 49 10.07 9.33 4.54
CA ASP A 49 9.63 10.72 4.68
C ASP A 49 9.44 11.34 3.29
N ASP A 50 9.09 12.63 3.25
CA ASP A 50 8.81 13.31 1.98
C ASP A 50 10.03 13.35 1.07
N GLU A 51 11.23 13.54 1.62
CA GLU A 51 12.45 13.55 0.83
C GLU A 51 12.72 12.17 0.22
N GLY A 52 12.58 11.11 1.01
CA GLY A 52 12.81 9.74 0.57
C GLY A 52 11.82 9.31 -0.52
N ILE A 53 10.54 9.60 -0.34
CA ILE A 53 9.53 9.18 -1.31
C ILE A 53 9.59 10.03 -2.58
N ARG A 54 9.99 11.30 -2.46
CA ARG A 54 10.23 12.17 -3.62
C ARG A 54 11.32 11.59 -4.52
N GLU A 55 12.41 11.11 -3.91
CA GLU A 55 13.52 10.49 -4.66
C GLU A 55 13.05 9.23 -5.40
N LEU A 56 12.25 8.39 -4.74
CA LEU A 56 11.70 7.19 -5.38
C LEU A 56 10.74 7.54 -6.52
N ASN A 57 9.90 8.54 -6.30
CA ASN A 57 8.93 8.98 -7.30
C ASN A 57 9.63 9.55 -8.53
N ARG A 58 10.70 10.32 -8.30
CA ARG A 58 11.53 10.86 -9.38
C ARG A 58 12.21 9.73 -10.16
N ARG A 59 12.79 8.75 -9.46
CA ARG A 59 13.55 7.66 -10.08
C ARG A 59 12.69 6.69 -10.87
N TYR A 60 11.54 6.30 -10.31
CA TYR A 60 10.73 5.23 -10.88
C TYR A 60 9.52 5.71 -11.67
N ARG A 61 9.07 6.93 -11.46
CA ARG A 61 7.88 7.48 -12.14
C ARG A 61 8.16 8.78 -12.89
N SER A 62 9.38 9.28 -12.84
CA SER A 62 9.80 10.54 -13.46
C SER A 62 9.00 11.74 -12.96
N ILE A 63 8.53 11.70 -11.73
CA ILE A 63 7.79 12.78 -11.08
C ILE A 63 8.62 13.27 -9.90
N ASP A 64 9.12 14.50 -10.01
CA ASP A 64 9.99 15.09 -8.99
C ASP A 64 9.16 15.82 -7.93
N ARG A 65 8.46 15.03 -7.11
CA ARG A 65 7.61 15.57 -6.05
C ARG A 65 7.31 14.47 -5.04
N ALA A 66 7.11 14.85 -3.78
CA ALA A 66 6.68 13.92 -2.74
C ALA A 66 5.22 13.50 -2.98
N THR A 67 4.89 12.32 -2.51
CA THR A 67 3.54 11.79 -2.52
C THR A 67 3.30 11.05 -1.18
N ASP A 68 2.10 10.53 -0.98
CA ASP A 68 1.77 9.81 0.25
C ASP A 68 2.23 8.36 0.21
N VAL A 69 1.98 7.66 -0.89
CA VAL A 69 2.29 6.23 -1.01
C VAL A 69 2.70 5.89 -2.44
N LEU A 70 3.62 4.94 -2.56
CA LEU A 70 3.99 4.33 -3.83
C LEU A 70 3.79 2.83 -3.73
N SER A 71 3.29 2.23 -4.80
CA SER A 71 3.06 0.78 -4.90
C SER A 71 3.89 0.24 -6.05
N PHE A 72 4.62 -0.85 -5.79
CA PHE A 72 5.45 -1.52 -6.80
C PHE A 72 5.02 -2.98 -6.91
N PRO A 73 4.02 -3.30 -7.78
CA PRO A 73 3.54 -4.67 -7.94
C PRO A 73 4.63 -5.58 -8.50
N GLN A 74 4.68 -6.81 -7.99
CA GLN A 74 5.56 -7.87 -8.52
C GLN A 74 4.85 -8.78 -9.49
N ILE A 75 3.51 -8.81 -9.45
CA ILE A 75 2.71 -9.63 -10.37
C ILE A 75 2.36 -8.79 -11.58
N ASP A 76 2.62 -9.32 -12.78
CA ASP A 76 2.28 -8.64 -14.02
C ASP A 76 0.92 -9.12 -14.51
N PHE A 77 -0.11 -8.34 -14.21
CA PHE A 77 -1.49 -8.65 -14.60
C PHE A 77 -1.77 -8.34 -16.08
N GLY A 78 -0.84 -7.69 -16.78
CA GLY A 78 -1.01 -7.35 -18.17
C GLY A 78 -0.61 -8.47 -19.14
N THR A 79 0.28 -9.36 -18.73
CA THR A 79 0.83 -10.42 -19.58
C THR A 79 0.51 -11.82 -19.09
N ASP A 80 0.26 -12.02 -17.79
CA ASP A 80 0.06 -13.32 -17.19
C ASP A 80 -1.42 -13.55 -16.85
N GLU A 81 -1.88 -14.80 -17.02
CA GLU A 81 -3.12 -15.22 -16.41
C GLU A 81 -2.85 -15.45 -14.93
N VAL A 82 -3.45 -14.62 -14.09
CA VAL A 82 -3.22 -14.68 -12.65
C VAL A 82 -4.48 -15.09 -11.92
N ASP A 83 -4.43 -16.23 -11.25
CA ASP A 83 -5.50 -16.68 -10.37
C ASP A 83 -5.06 -16.45 -8.92
N LEU A 84 -5.57 -15.38 -8.31
CA LEU A 84 -5.25 -15.05 -6.92
C LEU A 84 -5.91 -15.98 -5.91
N SER A 85 -6.87 -16.80 -6.36
CA SER A 85 -7.59 -17.71 -5.46
C SER A 85 -6.92 -19.07 -5.29
N ASP A 86 -5.88 -19.38 -6.04
CA ASP A 86 -5.16 -20.64 -5.87
C ASP A 86 -4.30 -20.63 -4.61
N ASN A 87 -3.76 -21.78 -4.23
CA ASN A 87 -2.99 -21.93 -2.99
C ASN A 87 -1.49 -21.67 -3.16
N SER A 88 -1.05 -21.13 -4.30
CA SER A 88 0.36 -20.82 -4.51
C SER A 88 0.81 -19.67 -3.61
N TYR A 89 2.10 -19.65 -3.29
CA TYR A 89 2.72 -18.54 -2.57
C TYR A 89 2.90 -17.34 -3.52
N LYS A 90 2.49 -16.17 -3.09
CA LYS A 90 2.46 -14.99 -3.93
C LYS A 90 3.29 -13.85 -3.33
N ILE A 91 4.28 -13.38 -4.07
CA ILE A 91 5.02 -12.16 -3.72
C ILE A 91 4.26 -11.02 -4.39
N LEU A 92 3.54 -10.23 -3.58
CA LEU A 92 2.65 -9.20 -4.12
C LEU A 92 3.39 -7.95 -4.53
N GLY A 93 4.42 -7.55 -3.77
CA GLY A 93 5.22 -6.40 -4.12
C GLY A 93 5.60 -5.54 -2.92
N ASP A 94 5.90 -4.27 -3.23
CA ASP A 94 6.39 -3.31 -2.25
C ASP A 94 5.44 -2.14 -2.10
N ILE A 95 5.24 -1.72 -0.85
CA ILE A 95 4.50 -0.52 -0.48
C ILE A 95 5.49 0.41 0.20
N VAL A 96 5.52 1.68 -0.23
CA VAL A 96 6.34 2.71 0.41
C VAL A 96 5.43 3.85 0.84
N ILE A 97 5.43 4.17 2.13
CA ILE A 97 4.58 5.22 2.70
C ILE A 97 5.45 6.33 3.28
N SER A 98 5.17 7.59 2.89
CA SER A 98 5.72 8.73 3.63
C SER A 98 4.81 9.00 4.83
N LEU A 99 5.27 8.67 6.03
CA LEU A 99 4.51 8.96 7.25
C LEU A 99 4.38 10.45 7.48
N GLU A 100 5.39 11.23 7.09
CA GLU A 100 5.35 12.69 7.14
C GLU A 100 4.20 13.25 6.30
N HIS A 101 4.09 12.76 5.07
CA HIS A 101 3.03 13.18 4.15
C HIS A 101 1.65 12.71 4.63
N ALA A 102 1.56 11.48 5.11
CA ALA A 102 0.33 10.92 5.65
C ALA A 102 -0.18 11.71 6.85
N ARG A 103 0.74 12.11 7.75
CA ARG A 103 0.39 12.93 8.92
C ARG A 103 -0.15 14.30 8.51
N ALA A 104 0.46 14.93 7.53
CA ALA A 104 0.01 16.24 7.03
C ALA A 104 -1.38 16.14 6.41
N GLN A 105 -1.62 15.12 5.59
CA GLN A 105 -2.93 14.89 4.99
C GLN A 105 -4.00 14.59 6.04
N ALA A 106 -3.68 13.74 7.01
CA ALA A 106 -4.59 13.39 8.09
C ALA A 106 -5.02 14.66 8.86
N ALA A 107 -4.07 15.53 9.17
CA ALA A 107 -4.35 16.79 9.87
C ALA A 107 -5.30 17.69 9.06
N GLU A 108 -5.13 17.77 7.75
CA GLU A 108 -5.98 18.59 6.88
C GLU A 108 -7.44 18.11 6.87
N ILE A 109 -7.66 16.80 6.89
CA ILE A 109 -9.00 16.23 6.77
C ILE A 109 -9.59 15.81 8.12
N GLY A 110 -8.88 16.06 9.22
CA GLY A 110 -9.39 15.78 10.57
C GLY A 110 -9.33 14.31 10.97
N HIS A 111 -8.41 13.53 10.41
CA HIS A 111 -8.21 12.13 10.74
C HIS A 111 -6.94 11.94 11.57
N SER A 112 -6.79 10.78 12.21
CA SER A 112 -5.53 10.41 12.85
C SER A 112 -4.54 9.93 11.80
N LEU A 113 -3.25 9.96 12.14
CA LEU A 113 -2.20 9.37 11.29
C LEU A 113 -2.48 7.88 11.05
N GLU A 114 -2.89 7.16 12.08
CA GLU A 114 -3.18 5.73 11.99
C GLU A 114 -4.30 5.44 10.99
N HIS A 115 -5.35 6.25 11.02
CA HIS A 115 -6.46 6.12 10.07
C HIS A 115 -5.98 6.33 8.63
N GLU A 116 -5.19 7.40 8.40
CA GLU A 116 -4.69 7.71 7.06
C GLU A 116 -3.73 6.63 6.57
N ALA A 117 -2.82 6.17 7.43
CA ALA A 117 -1.87 5.12 7.06
C ALA A 117 -2.60 3.81 6.70
N ALA A 118 -3.63 3.45 7.46
CA ALA A 118 -4.44 2.27 7.16
C ALA A 118 -5.16 2.42 5.82
N PHE A 119 -5.74 3.59 5.56
CA PHE A 119 -6.39 3.90 4.28
C PHE A 119 -5.41 3.74 3.11
N LEU A 120 -4.21 4.28 3.25
CA LEU A 120 -3.17 4.18 2.22
C LEU A 120 -2.73 2.73 2.00
N CYS A 121 -2.65 1.93 3.05
CA CYS A 121 -2.32 0.52 2.94
C CYS A 121 -3.38 -0.28 2.18
N VAL A 122 -4.66 -0.03 2.45
CA VAL A 122 -5.75 -0.66 1.70
C VAL A 122 -5.66 -0.28 0.23
N HIS A 123 -5.51 1.00 -0.05
CA HIS A 123 -5.39 1.54 -1.39
C HIS A 123 -4.21 0.91 -2.14
N SER A 124 -3.05 0.87 -1.50
CA SER A 124 -1.84 0.32 -2.08
C SER A 124 -1.93 -1.19 -2.30
N THR A 125 -2.55 -1.91 -1.37
CA THR A 125 -2.75 -3.36 -1.52
C THR A 125 -3.62 -3.67 -2.73
N LEU A 126 -4.68 -2.89 -2.96
CA LEU A 126 -5.50 -3.03 -4.17
C LEU A 126 -4.69 -2.81 -5.44
N HIS A 127 -3.77 -1.83 -5.41
CA HIS A 127 -2.84 -1.63 -6.52
C HIS A 127 -1.97 -2.86 -6.78
N LEU A 128 -1.45 -3.48 -5.72
CA LEU A 128 -0.64 -4.69 -5.85
C LEU A 128 -1.44 -5.84 -6.46
N LEU A 129 -2.76 -5.83 -6.30
CA LEU A 129 -3.66 -6.84 -6.86
C LEU A 129 -4.15 -6.49 -8.28
N GLY A 130 -3.62 -5.43 -8.87
CA GLY A 130 -3.90 -5.09 -10.27
C GLY A 130 -4.88 -3.96 -10.49
N TYR A 131 -5.45 -3.36 -9.43
CA TYR A 131 -6.32 -2.20 -9.58
C TYR A 131 -5.49 -0.95 -9.85
N ASP A 132 -5.82 -0.24 -10.91
CA ASP A 132 -5.13 1.00 -11.28
C ASP A 132 -6.12 2.17 -11.22
N HIS A 133 -6.04 2.96 -10.15
CA HIS A 133 -6.96 4.08 -9.90
C HIS A 133 -6.62 5.33 -10.74
N VAL A 134 -5.46 5.34 -11.39
CA VAL A 134 -5.04 6.51 -12.19
C VAL A 134 -5.58 6.47 -13.60
N THR A 135 -6.15 5.35 -14.05
CA THR A 135 -6.55 5.18 -15.44
C THR A 135 -7.90 5.79 -15.76
N SER A 136 -8.84 5.81 -14.79
CA SER A 136 -10.14 6.38 -15.01
C SER A 136 -10.86 6.72 -13.71
N GLU A 137 -11.83 7.61 -13.79
CA GLU A 137 -12.71 7.95 -12.67
C GLU A 137 -13.54 6.76 -12.24
N GLU A 138 -13.92 5.90 -13.19
CA GLU A 138 -14.69 4.69 -12.90
C GLU A 138 -13.87 3.68 -12.08
N ASP A 139 -12.62 3.45 -12.48
CA ASP A 139 -11.72 2.58 -11.73
C ASP A 139 -11.49 3.09 -10.32
N GLU A 140 -11.35 4.39 -10.17
CA GLU A 140 -11.21 5.04 -8.87
C GLU A 140 -12.42 4.80 -7.98
N LYS A 141 -13.63 4.92 -8.53
CA LYS A 141 -14.87 4.65 -7.79
C LYS A 141 -14.96 3.19 -7.36
N ILE A 142 -14.58 2.26 -8.21
CA ILE A 142 -14.55 0.83 -7.88
C ILE A 142 -13.59 0.58 -6.73
N MET A 143 -12.40 1.15 -6.80
CA MET A 143 -11.38 1.01 -5.76
C MET A 143 -11.88 1.55 -4.41
N PHE A 144 -12.41 2.76 -4.38
CA PHE A 144 -12.94 3.36 -3.16
C PHE A 144 -14.14 2.60 -2.61
N GLY A 145 -14.97 2.04 -3.46
CA GLY A 145 -16.07 1.18 -3.03
C GLY A 145 -15.60 -0.04 -2.28
N LYS A 146 -14.47 -0.62 -2.65
CA LYS A 146 -13.90 -1.80 -1.99
C LYS A 146 -13.22 -1.46 -0.66
N GLN A 147 -12.88 -0.22 -0.43
CA GLN A 147 -12.27 0.23 0.82
C GLN A 147 -13.27 0.42 1.97
N LYS A 148 -14.54 0.39 1.68
CA LYS A 148 -15.59 0.63 2.69
C LYS A 148 -15.94 -0.64 3.50
#